data_da531c96fa323f2eb91d4bb95ef49c87
#
_entry.id   da531c96fa323f2eb91d4bb95ef49c87
#
_cell.length_a   1.000
_cell.length_b   1.000
_cell.length_c   1.000
_cell.angle_alpha   90.00
_cell.angle_beta   90.00
_cell.angle_gamma   90.00
#
_symmetry.space_group_name_H-M   'P 1'
#
loop_
_entity.id
_entity.type
_entity.pdbx_description
1 polymer ?
#
loop_
_entity_poly.entity_id
_entity_poly.type
_entity_poly.pdbx_seq_one_letter_code
_entity_poly.pdbx_strand_id
1 'polypeptide(L)'
;MSGDGNYTLAITSSRGRFFRIGQEYTTLGFVLKHGDEDISVDAWQVEWARDSGLPDEDLLWNTEHADNVTTVEITPLDMPSNWREVRKVVFRCTVFLKNGEDVQNFSEEFSIT
;
A
#
# COMPACT_ATOMS: atom_id res chain seq x y z
N MET A 1 12.17 -27.81 -4.73
CA MET A 1 11.94 -27.14 -4.62
C MET A 1 11.65 -26.56 -3.96
N SER A 2 11.64 -26.49 -3.70
CA SER A 2 11.24 -26.04 -3.12
C SER A 2 10.66 -25.06 -2.90
N GLY A 3 10.03 -24.99 -2.67
CA GLY A 3 9.01 -24.13 -2.22
C GLY A 3 9.37 -22.83 -1.71
N ASP A 4 10.47 -22.69 -1.68
CA ASP A 4 10.98 -21.42 -1.36
C ASP A 4 10.74 -20.44 -2.42
N GLY A 5 9.83 -20.79 -3.22
CA GLY A 5 9.54 -20.05 -4.34
C GLY A 5 9.32 -18.60 -4.13
N ASN A 6 8.85 -18.00 -5.15
CA ASN A 6 8.75 -16.57 -5.21
C ASN A 6 7.58 -16.06 -4.39
N TYR A 7 7.85 -15.03 -3.63
CA TYR A 7 6.81 -14.22 -3.03
C TYR A 7 6.50 -13.06 -3.96
N THR A 8 5.22 -12.78 -4.17
CA THR A 8 4.79 -11.63 -4.95
C THR A 8 3.77 -10.85 -4.15
N LEU A 9 3.95 -9.53 -4.11
CA LEU A 9 3.02 -8.62 -3.46
C LEU A 9 2.43 -7.71 -4.52
N ALA A 10 1.11 -7.65 -4.57
CA ALA A 10 0.40 -6.75 -5.47
C ALA A 10 -0.53 -5.86 -4.67
N ILE A 11 -0.63 -4.61 -5.05
CA ILE A 11 -1.60 -3.68 -4.49
C ILE A 11 -2.84 -3.70 -5.37
N THR A 12 -4.00 -3.82 -4.74
CA THR A 12 -5.29 -3.78 -5.42
C THR A 12 -5.94 -2.42 -5.22
N SER A 13 -6.69 -1.98 -6.22
CA SER A 13 -7.43 -0.73 -6.14
C SER A 13 -8.81 -0.94 -6.75
N SER A 14 -9.86 -0.68 -5.98
CA SER A 14 -11.22 -0.94 -6.42
C SER A 14 -11.65 -0.04 -7.57
N ARG A 15 -11.03 1.13 -7.71
CA ARG A 15 -11.41 2.10 -8.75
C ARG A 15 -10.23 2.54 -9.61
N GLY A 16 -9.17 1.71 -9.67
CA GLY A 16 -8.05 1.96 -10.55
C GLY A 16 -7.08 3.01 -10.00
N ARG A 17 -6.35 3.64 -10.91
CA ARG A 17 -5.26 4.54 -10.55
C ARG A 17 -5.34 5.91 -11.21
N PHE A 18 -6.37 6.16 -12.00
CA PHE A 18 -6.50 7.44 -12.69
C PHE A 18 -7.68 8.20 -12.07
N PHE A 19 -7.38 9.32 -11.41
CA PHE A 19 -8.39 10.07 -10.67
C PHE A 19 -8.65 11.42 -11.34
N ARG A 20 -9.91 11.81 -11.31
CA ARG A 20 -10.31 13.17 -11.68
C ARG A 20 -10.37 14.03 -10.43
N ILE A 21 -10.12 15.32 -10.58
CA ILE A 21 -10.24 16.26 -9.48
C ILE A 21 -11.68 16.20 -8.94
N GLY A 22 -11.79 16.03 -7.63
CA GLY A 22 -13.07 15.90 -6.95
C GLY A 22 -13.62 14.48 -6.91
N GLN A 23 -12.94 13.53 -7.56
CA GLN A 23 -13.37 12.13 -7.60
C GLN A 23 -12.23 11.19 -7.15
N GLU A 24 -11.52 11.59 -6.12
CA GLU A 24 -10.38 10.82 -5.61
C GLU A 24 -10.86 9.81 -4.59
N TYR A 25 -11.46 8.73 -5.06
CA TYR A 25 -12.01 7.67 -4.21
C TYR A 25 -11.58 6.32 -4.71
N THR A 26 -11.01 5.51 -3.82
CA THR A 26 -10.74 4.10 -4.09
C THR A 26 -10.48 3.39 -2.78
N THR A 27 -10.54 2.06 -2.80
CA THR A 27 -10.09 1.24 -1.68
C THR A 27 -8.85 0.49 -2.12
N LEU A 28 -7.74 0.73 -1.43
CA LEU A 28 -6.49 0.01 -1.66
C LEU A 28 -6.44 -1.21 -0.75
N GLY A 29 -5.97 -2.31 -1.30
CA GLY A 29 -5.72 -3.54 -0.57
C GLY A 29 -4.48 -4.19 -1.12
N PHE A 30 -4.21 -5.42 -0.68
CA PHE A 30 -3.04 -6.14 -1.14
C PHE A 30 -3.35 -7.62 -1.32
N VAL A 31 -2.56 -8.27 -2.17
CA VAL A 31 -2.53 -9.72 -2.30
C VAL A 31 -1.07 -10.14 -2.20
N LEU A 32 -0.78 -11.00 -1.24
CA LEU A 32 0.54 -11.60 -1.07
C LEU A 32 0.43 -13.07 -1.46
N LYS A 33 1.28 -13.50 -2.39
CA LYS A 33 1.32 -14.89 -2.85
C LYS A 33 2.68 -15.50 -2.61
N HIS A 34 2.66 -16.78 -2.32
CA HIS A 34 3.86 -17.61 -2.31
C HIS A 34 3.68 -18.65 -3.41
N GLY A 35 4.37 -18.43 -4.54
CA GLY A 35 4.06 -19.18 -5.75
C GLY A 35 2.65 -18.84 -6.22
N ASP A 36 1.81 -19.85 -6.36
CA ASP A 36 0.41 -19.65 -6.77
C ASP A 36 -0.56 -19.53 -5.60
N GLU A 37 -0.07 -19.69 -4.39
CA GLU A 37 -0.92 -19.69 -3.21
C GLU A 37 -1.07 -18.28 -2.66
N ASP A 38 -2.33 -17.87 -2.43
CA ASP A 38 -2.62 -16.61 -1.77
C ASP A 38 -2.47 -16.78 -0.26
N ILE A 39 -1.47 -16.11 0.31
CA ILE A 39 -1.17 -16.18 1.73
C ILE A 39 -1.41 -14.84 2.43
N SER A 40 -2.27 -14.00 1.85
CA SER A 40 -2.54 -12.67 2.41
C SER A 40 -3.03 -12.73 3.86
N VAL A 41 -3.78 -13.77 4.21
CA VAL A 41 -4.29 -13.94 5.58
C VAL A 41 -3.19 -14.25 6.59
N ASP A 42 -2.03 -14.64 6.14
CA ASP A 42 -0.89 -14.94 7.00
C ASP A 42 -0.06 -13.70 7.33
N ALA A 43 -0.40 -12.56 6.78
CA ALA A 43 0.32 -11.32 7.06
C ALA A 43 0.26 -11.03 8.56
N TRP A 44 1.45 -10.87 9.16
CA TRP A 44 1.57 -10.54 10.58
C TRP A 44 1.31 -9.07 10.83
N GLN A 45 1.76 -8.22 9.92
CA GLN A 45 1.56 -6.78 10.02
C GLN A 45 1.55 -6.18 8.62
N VAL A 46 0.73 -5.16 8.40
CA VAL A 46 0.64 -4.45 7.13
C VAL A 46 0.71 -2.96 7.42
N GLU A 47 1.61 -2.27 6.72
CA GLU A 47 1.80 -0.84 6.86
C GLU A 47 1.66 -0.16 5.51
N TRP A 48 1.07 1.02 5.52
CA TRP A 48 0.93 1.83 4.32
C TRP A 48 1.66 3.15 4.49
N ALA A 49 2.25 3.63 3.41
CA ALA A 49 2.93 4.92 3.39
C ALA A 49 2.55 5.67 2.12
N ARG A 50 2.53 6.99 2.22
CA ARG A 50 2.29 7.87 1.08
C ARG A 50 3.59 8.59 0.74
N ASP A 51 3.87 8.73 -0.55
CA ASP A 51 4.98 9.54 -1.05
C ASP A 51 4.44 10.50 -2.09
N SER A 52 4.37 11.76 -1.73
CA SER A 52 3.88 12.83 -2.59
C SER A 52 4.96 13.87 -2.88
N GLY A 53 6.16 13.69 -2.33
CA GLY A 53 7.20 14.69 -2.38
C GLY A 53 7.07 15.78 -1.32
N LEU A 54 6.10 15.65 -0.42
CA LEU A 54 5.88 16.58 0.69
C LEU A 54 6.09 15.81 2.00
N PRO A 55 7.35 15.73 2.48
CA PRO A 55 7.69 14.82 3.58
C PRO A 55 6.93 15.10 4.88
N ASP A 56 6.65 16.34 5.21
CA ASP A 56 5.95 16.65 6.45
C ASP A 56 4.49 16.19 6.41
N GLU A 57 3.81 16.39 5.28
CA GLU A 57 2.45 15.90 5.09
C GLU A 57 2.41 14.38 5.08
N ASP A 58 3.37 13.79 4.38
CA ASP A 58 3.44 12.33 4.25
C ASP A 58 3.72 11.68 5.60
N LEU A 59 4.51 12.30 6.44
CA LEU A 59 4.80 11.77 7.77
C LEU A 59 3.53 11.62 8.60
N LEU A 60 2.66 12.62 8.57
CA LEU A 60 1.38 12.56 9.30
C LEU A 60 0.52 11.43 8.76
N TRP A 61 0.40 11.34 7.44
CA TRP A 61 -0.40 10.30 6.81
C TRP A 61 0.16 8.91 7.15
N ASN A 62 1.47 8.76 7.08
CA ASN A 62 2.14 7.49 7.33
C ASN A 62 1.95 7.04 8.77
N THR A 63 2.03 7.97 9.72
CA THR A 63 1.84 7.66 11.13
C THR A 63 0.45 7.08 11.38
N GLU A 64 -0.56 7.62 10.70
CA GLU A 64 -1.93 7.15 10.86
C GLU A 64 -2.21 5.81 10.19
N HIS A 65 -1.32 5.35 9.31
CA HIS A 65 -1.52 4.13 8.53
C HIS A 65 -0.43 3.08 8.76
N ALA A 66 0.34 3.22 9.82
CA ALA A 66 1.46 2.33 10.13
C ALA A 66 1.10 1.20 11.08
N ASP A 67 -0.13 1.14 11.59
CA ASP A 67 -0.46 0.23 12.68
C ASP A 67 -1.39 -0.87 12.19
N ASN A 68 -0.82 -1.79 11.42
CA ASN A 68 -1.49 -3.00 10.93
C ASN A 68 -2.80 -2.73 10.19
N VAL A 69 -2.71 -1.93 9.16
CA VAL A 69 -3.84 -1.52 8.33
C VAL A 69 -3.88 -2.41 7.09
N THR A 70 -4.91 -3.24 6.95
CA THR A 70 -5.00 -4.19 5.83
C THR A 70 -5.61 -3.57 4.57
N THR A 71 -6.51 -2.62 4.74
CA THR A 71 -7.08 -1.87 3.61
C THR A 71 -7.11 -0.39 3.93
N VAL A 72 -7.02 0.43 2.90
CA VAL A 72 -7.04 1.88 3.04
C VAL A 72 -8.10 2.45 2.12
N GLU A 73 -9.04 3.20 2.68
CA GLU A 73 -9.99 3.95 1.87
C GLU A 73 -9.37 5.31 1.54
N ILE A 74 -9.15 5.53 0.26
CA ILE A 74 -8.61 6.80 -0.23
C ILE A 74 -9.78 7.73 -0.54
N THR A 75 -9.69 8.94 -0.05
CA THR A 75 -10.68 10.02 -0.28
C THR A 75 -9.91 11.27 -0.68
N PRO A 76 -10.61 12.35 -1.09
CA PRO A 76 -9.91 13.61 -1.37
C PRO A 76 -9.06 14.12 -0.22
N LEU A 77 -9.39 13.76 1.02
CA LEU A 77 -8.60 14.16 2.20
C LEU A 77 -7.24 13.47 2.27
N ASP A 78 -7.08 12.37 1.54
CA ASP A 78 -5.82 11.62 1.51
C ASP A 78 -4.87 12.13 0.41
N MET A 79 -5.35 13.04 -0.43
CA MET A 79 -4.52 13.61 -1.48
C MET A 79 -3.61 14.67 -0.89
N PRO A 80 -2.36 14.77 -1.38
CA PRO A 80 -1.44 15.80 -0.91
C PRO A 80 -1.87 17.18 -1.37
N SER A 81 -1.38 18.21 -0.69
CA SER A 81 -1.74 19.59 -1.01
C SER A 81 -1.32 20.01 -2.41
N ASN A 82 -0.31 19.34 -2.98
CA ASN A 82 0.16 19.61 -4.34
C ASN A 82 -0.51 18.75 -5.41
N TRP A 83 -1.57 18.04 -5.06
CA TRP A 83 -2.22 17.08 -5.97
C TRP A 83 -2.66 17.72 -7.29
N ARG A 84 -3.26 18.91 -7.23
CA ARG A 84 -3.79 19.56 -8.43
C ARG A 84 -2.69 19.97 -9.40
N GLU A 85 -1.51 20.29 -8.89
CA GLU A 85 -0.38 20.73 -9.69
C GLU A 85 0.42 19.54 -10.22
N VAL A 86 0.74 18.59 -9.35
CA VAL A 86 1.63 17.48 -9.68
C VAL A 86 0.88 16.33 -10.32
N ARG A 87 -0.36 16.07 -9.88
CA ARG A 87 -1.21 14.99 -10.38
C ARG A 87 -0.53 13.63 -10.29
N LYS A 88 0.18 13.42 -9.19
CA LYS A 88 0.79 12.13 -8.91
C LYS A 88 0.98 11.96 -7.42
N VAL A 89 0.62 10.79 -6.93
CA VAL A 89 0.91 10.38 -5.55
C VAL A 89 1.20 8.89 -5.57
N VAL A 90 2.16 8.45 -4.76
CA VAL A 90 2.55 7.05 -4.66
C VAL A 90 2.16 6.54 -3.28
N PHE A 91 1.51 5.38 -3.25
CA PHE A 91 1.23 4.67 -2.00
C PHE A 91 2.07 3.41 -1.98
N ARG A 92 2.67 3.12 -0.83
CA ARG A 92 3.47 1.91 -0.63
C ARG A 92 2.81 1.05 0.42
N CYS A 93 2.71 -0.24 0.12
CA CYS A 93 2.26 -1.24 1.07
C CYS A 93 3.45 -2.08 1.47
N THR A 94 3.67 -2.24 2.77
CA THR A 94 4.70 -3.14 3.29
C THR A 94 4.01 -4.20 4.12
N VAL A 95 4.25 -5.46 3.77
CA VAL A 95 3.66 -6.61 4.44
C VAL A 95 4.77 -7.38 5.14
N PHE A 96 4.53 -7.73 6.40
CA PHE A 96 5.46 -8.48 7.22
C PHE A 96 4.93 -9.88 7.44
N LEU A 97 5.79 -10.87 7.22
CA LEU A 97 5.53 -12.26 7.59
C LEU A 97 6.45 -12.62 8.76
N LYS A 98 5.88 -13.26 9.75
CA LYS A 98 6.64 -13.71 10.92
C LYS A 98 6.63 -15.23 10.98
N ASN A 99 7.82 -15.82 11.05
CA ASN A 99 7.98 -17.25 11.17
C ASN A 99 8.91 -17.50 12.35
N GLY A 100 8.33 -17.78 13.50
CA GLY A 100 9.09 -17.87 14.74
C GLY A 100 9.66 -16.50 15.10
N GLU A 101 10.98 -16.41 15.17
CA GLU A 101 11.66 -15.14 15.44
C GLU A 101 12.08 -14.41 14.16
N ASP A 102 11.95 -15.07 13.01
CA ASP A 102 12.32 -14.47 11.74
C ASP A 102 11.17 -13.65 11.20
N VAL A 103 11.49 -12.44 10.74
CA VAL A 103 10.52 -11.55 10.12
C VAL A 103 11.01 -11.20 8.72
N GLN A 104 10.19 -11.48 7.73
CA GLN A 104 10.42 -11.05 6.34
C GLN A 104 9.47 -9.92 6.02
N ASN A 105 9.89 -9.02 5.14
CA ASN A 105 9.00 -7.98 4.68
C ASN A 105 9.05 -7.86 3.16
N PHE A 106 7.93 -7.41 2.60
CA PHE A 106 7.74 -7.21 1.17
C PHE A 106 7.07 -5.87 0.98
N SER A 107 7.52 -5.12 -0.02
CA SER A 107 6.96 -3.80 -0.30
C SER A 107 6.59 -3.70 -1.77
N GLU A 108 5.51 -2.99 -2.04
CA GLU A 108 5.09 -2.67 -3.40
C GLU A 108 4.56 -1.25 -3.41
N GLU A 109 4.68 -0.60 -4.56
CA GLU A 109 4.21 0.77 -4.75
C GLU A 109 3.10 0.84 -5.77
N PHE A 110 2.20 1.77 -5.57
CA PHE A 110 1.06 1.99 -6.45
C PHE A 110 0.92 3.48 -6.71
N SER A 111 1.07 3.87 -7.96
CA SER A 111 1.00 5.29 -8.36
C SER A 111 -0.41 5.64 -8.79
N ILE A 112 -0.94 6.73 -8.25
CA ILE A 112 -2.20 7.32 -8.66
C ILE A 112 -1.91 8.62 -9.38
N THR A 113 -2.54 8.81 -10.51
CA THR A 113 -2.38 10.02 -11.32
C THR A 113 -3.71 10.62 -11.72
#